data_c418111bea96c4e6eec3ca35d8e75472
#
_entry.id   c418111bea96c4e6eec3ca35d8e75472
#
_cell.length_a   1.000
_cell.length_b   1.000
_cell.length_c   1.000
_cell.angle_alpha   90.00
_cell.angle_beta   90.00
_cell.angle_gamma   90.00
#
_symmetry.space_group_name_H-M   'P 1'
#
loop_
_entity.id
_entity.type
_entity.pdbx_description
1 polymer ?
#
loop_
_entity_poly.entity_id
_entity_poly.type
_entity_poly.pdbx_seq_one_letter_code
_entity_poly.pdbx_strand_id
1 'polypeptide(L)'
;ASASLANRARAVDVDKSTGLPLPSELVLDVTWTSPTLSIAVVAPRRHLCHAPRVLSRTQWTERHKNAAELEPFTFEAQHVDGEGAEWAAHVMQLAYHRTRPQRRVLIICNPFGGKGHAKKMLDDVVKPTFNAARCTIHVVETKKRGDAYRSCESLDVSQYDALACVGGDGTLHESLNGLACRTDAAHALTLPVVPVPAGSGNGLFVSLHGTAVGFSAVHACLSAIKGVPYTHELMTVTQPQ
;
A
#
# COMPACT_ATOMS: atom_id res chain seq x y z
N ALA A 1 6.15 31.12 5.31
CA ALA A 1 6.56 29.95 4.51
C ALA A 1 5.44 29.41 3.64
N SER A 2 4.18 29.37 4.10
CA SER A 2 3.01 29.01 3.27
C SER A 2 2.89 29.92 2.03
N ALA A 3 3.18 31.21 2.16
CA ALA A 3 3.22 32.17 1.07
C ALA A 3 4.37 31.92 0.06
N SER A 4 5.48 31.34 0.49
CA SER A 4 6.65 31.05 -0.36
C SER A 4 6.43 29.77 -1.21
N LEU A 5 5.81 28.75 -0.66
CA LEU A 5 5.38 27.55 -1.41
C LEU A 5 4.23 27.90 -2.38
N ALA A 6 3.25 28.70 -1.95
CA ALA A 6 2.18 29.17 -2.80
C ALA A 6 2.62 30.12 -3.91
N ASN A 7 3.64 30.97 -3.69
CA ASN A 7 4.14 31.91 -4.71
C ASN A 7 5.02 31.25 -5.79
N ARG A 8 5.63 30.11 -5.54
CA ARG A 8 6.31 29.31 -6.58
C ARG A 8 5.32 28.41 -7.38
N ALA A 9 4.11 28.26 -6.87
CA ALA A 9 3.08 27.39 -7.44
C ALA A 9 2.14 28.07 -8.44
N ARG A 10 2.45 29.24 -8.99
CA ARG A 10 1.55 30.05 -9.86
C ARG A 10 1.11 29.38 -11.18
N ALA A 11 1.45 28.11 -11.43
CA ALA A 11 0.99 27.36 -12.61
C ALA A 11 0.60 25.92 -12.30
N VAL A 12 0.22 25.64 -11.04
CA VAL A 12 0.11 24.28 -10.54
C VAL A 12 -1.26 24.12 -9.86
N ASP A 13 -2.09 23.23 -10.41
CA ASP A 13 -3.31 22.77 -9.75
C ASP A 13 -2.92 22.05 -8.46
N VAL A 14 -3.20 22.67 -7.33
CA VAL A 14 -2.87 22.16 -6.00
C VAL A 14 -4.14 21.55 -5.42
N ASP A 15 -4.05 20.42 -4.77
CA ASP A 15 -5.14 19.94 -3.94
C ASP A 15 -5.44 21.00 -2.88
N LYS A 16 -6.61 21.66 -2.99
CA LYS A 16 -6.99 22.80 -2.16
C LYS A 16 -7.06 22.48 -0.68
N SER A 17 -7.19 21.20 -0.33
CA SER A 17 -7.27 20.74 1.06
C SER A 17 -5.89 20.55 1.72
N THR A 18 -4.89 20.17 0.95
CA THR A 18 -3.54 19.88 1.46
C THR A 18 -2.49 20.90 1.04
N GLY A 19 -2.76 21.69 0.01
CA GLY A 19 -1.76 22.53 -0.62
C GLY A 19 -0.66 21.76 -1.38
N LEU A 20 -0.84 20.45 -1.56
CA LEU A 20 0.10 19.58 -2.25
C LEU A 20 -0.24 19.45 -3.74
N PRO A 21 0.78 19.28 -4.58
CA PRO A 21 0.63 19.08 -6.01
C PRO A 21 0.13 17.68 -6.41
N LEU A 22 -0.42 16.93 -5.48
CA LEU A 22 -0.89 15.56 -5.70
C LEU A 22 -2.04 15.25 -4.73
N PRO A 23 -2.92 14.29 -5.08
CA PRO A 23 -3.99 13.85 -4.22
C PRO A 23 -3.50 13.33 -2.87
N SER A 24 -4.21 13.63 -1.79
CA SER A 24 -3.87 13.18 -0.43
C SER A 24 -3.85 11.66 -0.29
N GLU A 25 -4.60 10.95 -1.14
CA GLU A 25 -4.61 9.49 -1.18
C GLU A 25 -3.24 8.87 -1.52
N LEU A 26 -2.37 9.64 -2.17
CA LEU A 26 -1.03 9.20 -2.56
C LEU A 26 0.05 9.57 -1.54
N VAL A 27 -0.28 10.36 -0.54
CA VAL A 27 0.63 10.70 0.57
C VAL A 27 0.75 9.49 1.49
N LEU A 28 1.97 9.00 1.70
CA LEU A 28 2.26 7.86 2.57
C LEU A 28 2.61 8.30 3.98
N ASP A 29 3.41 9.35 4.11
CA ASP A 29 3.83 9.90 5.40
C ASP A 29 4.23 11.38 5.25
N VAL A 30 4.01 12.16 6.30
CA VAL A 30 4.51 13.52 6.42
C VAL A 30 5.10 13.71 7.80
N THR A 31 6.36 14.10 7.83
CA THR A 31 7.09 14.32 9.08
C THR A 31 7.73 15.69 9.06
N TRP A 32 7.56 16.41 10.16
CA TRP A 32 8.31 17.63 10.38
C TRP A 32 9.28 17.44 11.55
N THR A 33 10.56 17.67 11.27
CA THR A 33 11.63 17.72 12.27
C THR A 33 12.40 19.02 12.00
N SER A 34 12.12 20.04 12.81
CA SER A 34 12.64 21.39 12.58
C SER A 34 14.13 21.38 12.24
N PRO A 35 14.56 22.05 11.19
CA PRO A 35 13.78 22.84 10.23
C PRO A 35 13.39 22.08 8.94
N THR A 36 13.34 20.75 8.97
CA THR A 36 13.13 19.89 7.79
C THR A 36 11.73 19.31 7.77
N LEU A 37 11.05 19.43 6.62
CA LEU A 37 9.80 18.75 6.30
C LEU A 37 10.08 17.62 5.32
N SER A 38 9.71 16.39 5.67
CA SER A 38 9.82 15.20 4.82
C SER A 38 8.44 14.71 4.44
N ILE A 39 8.20 14.49 3.15
CA ILE A 39 6.91 14.03 2.59
C ILE A 39 7.16 12.79 1.75
N ALA A 40 6.64 11.65 2.19
CA ALA A 40 6.66 10.41 1.43
C ALA A 40 5.36 10.26 0.66
N VAL A 41 5.45 9.98 -0.63
CA VAL A 41 4.33 9.87 -1.57
C VAL A 41 4.51 8.68 -2.50
N VAL A 42 3.45 8.30 -3.19
CA VAL A 42 3.50 7.42 -4.36
C VAL A 42 3.28 8.26 -5.61
N ALA A 43 4.20 8.20 -6.55
CA ALA A 43 4.13 8.97 -7.79
C ALA A 43 4.63 8.16 -9.00
N PRO A 44 4.20 8.50 -10.23
CA PRO A 44 4.74 7.89 -11.43
C PRO A 44 6.19 8.26 -11.67
N ARG A 45 7.02 7.28 -12.01
CA ARG A 45 8.46 7.43 -12.28
C ARG A 45 8.79 8.56 -13.25
N ARG A 46 7.97 8.77 -14.28
CA ARG A 46 8.16 9.80 -15.31
C ARG A 46 8.12 11.24 -14.78
N HIS A 47 7.46 11.47 -13.66
CA HIS A 47 7.29 12.83 -13.11
C HIS A 47 8.44 13.28 -12.21
N LEU A 48 9.38 12.40 -11.96
CA LEU A 48 10.49 12.65 -11.04
C LEU A 48 11.72 13.31 -11.69
N CYS A 49 11.84 13.17 -13.00
CA CYS A 49 12.93 13.77 -13.77
C CYS A 49 12.66 15.25 -14.12
N HIS A 50 11.45 15.74 -13.92
CA HIS A 50 11.04 17.12 -14.16
C HIS A 50 10.20 17.57 -12.98
N ALA A 51 10.41 18.77 -12.48
CA ALA A 51 9.58 19.36 -11.45
C ALA A 51 8.09 19.07 -11.73
N PRO A 52 7.32 18.51 -10.78
CA PRO A 52 6.00 18.00 -11.06
C PRO A 52 5.13 19.11 -11.65
N ARG A 53 4.73 18.97 -12.90
CA ARG A 53 3.59 19.71 -13.43
C ARG A 53 2.38 19.14 -12.72
N VAL A 54 1.85 19.92 -11.83
CA VAL A 54 0.71 19.56 -11.04
C VAL A 54 -0.50 19.36 -11.93
N LEU A 55 -1.08 18.20 -11.81
CA LEU A 55 -2.29 17.81 -12.52
C LEU A 55 -3.45 17.87 -11.53
N SER A 56 -4.63 18.36 -11.95
CA SER A 56 -5.85 18.20 -11.16
C SER A 56 -6.13 16.72 -10.90
N ARG A 57 -6.91 16.41 -9.85
CA ARG A 57 -7.30 15.03 -9.51
C ARG A 57 -7.80 14.26 -10.74
N THR A 58 -8.63 14.89 -11.58
CA THR A 58 -9.20 14.29 -12.81
C THR A 58 -8.11 14.06 -13.86
N GLN A 59 -7.23 15.03 -14.10
CA GLN A 59 -6.11 14.90 -15.03
C GLN A 59 -5.09 13.87 -14.54
N TRP A 60 -4.90 13.79 -13.22
CA TRP A 60 -4.04 12.79 -12.61
C TRP A 60 -4.59 11.38 -12.83
N THR A 61 -5.89 11.17 -12.56
CA THR A 61 -6.58 9.88 -12.75
C THR A 61 -6.61 9.45 -14.22
N GLU A 62 -6.82 10.38 -15.15
CA GLU A 62 -6.84 10.06 -16.59
C GLU A 62 -5.46 9.76 -17.17
N ARG A 63 -4.42 10.51 -16.76
CA ARG A 63 -3.04 10.28 -17.24
C ARG A 63 -2.37 9.07 -16.62
N HIS A 64 -2.83 8.61 -15.44
CA HIS A 64 -2.21 7.53 -14.68
C HIS A 64 -3.11 6.31 -14.56
N LYS A 65 -3.89 6.02 -15.61
CA LYS A 65 -4.66 4.77 -15.75
C LYS A 65 -3.79 3.51 -15.62
N ASN A 66 -2.49 3.63 -15.82
CA ASN A 66 -1.52 2.55 -15.61
C ASN A 66 -0.84 2.71 -14.23
N ALA A 67 -1.49 2.23 -13.18
CA ALA A 67 -0.92 2.16 -11.83
C ALA A 67 0.37 1.30 -11.74
N ALA A 68 0.74 0.61 -12.81
CA ALA A 68 1.98 -0.18 -12.92
C ALA A 68 3.27 0.67 -12.85
N GLU A 69 3.17 1.99 -13.01
CA GLU A 69 4.34 2.89 -13.04
C GLU A 69 4.49 3.71 -11.74
N LEU A 70 3.71 3.42 -10.70
CA LEU A 70 3.81 4.11 -9.42
C LEU A 70 5.01 3.60 -8.62
N GLU A 71 5.76 4.52 -8.04
CA GLU A 71 6.89 4.26 -7.15
C GLU A 71 6.80 5.13 -5.88
N PRO A 72 7.29 4.67 -4.72
CA PRO A 72 7.37 5.50 -3.53
C PRO A 72 8.51 6.52 -3.66
N PHE A 73 8.24 7.71 -3.21
CA PHE A 73 9.17 8.84 -3.20
C PHE A 73 9.14 9.58 -1.90
N THR A 74 10.29 10.18 -1.53
CA THR A 74 10.37 11.11 -0.41
C THR A 74 10.93 12.44 -0.91
N PHE A 75 10.23 13.53 -0.59
CA PHE A 75 10.69 14.89 -0.78
C PHE A 75 11.10 15.49 0.56
N GLU A 76 12.13 16.32 0.55
CA GLU A 76 12.55 17.09 1.72
C GLU A 76 12.55 18.58 1.39
N ALA A 77 11.92 19.37 2.26
CA ALA A 77 11.99 20.81 2.25
C ALA A 77 12.76 21.28 3.46
N GLN A 78 13.81 22.07 3.24
CA GLN A 78 14.63 22.67 4.30
C GLN A 78 14.08 24.05 4.68
N HIS A 79 14.34 24.48 5.91
CA HIS A 79 14.00 25.81 6.43
C HIS A 79 12.47 26.10 6.41
N VAL A 80 11.68 25.13 6.85
CA VAL A 80 10.24 25.30 7.06
C VAL A 80 10.03 25.96 8.42
N ASP A 81 9.33 27.12 8.43
CA ASP A 81 9.01 27.85 9.65
C ASP A 81 8.07 27.08 10.58
N GLY A 82 7.87 27.60 11.82
CA GLY A 82 7.27 26.90 12.94
C GLY A 82 5.88 26.24 12.76
N GLU A 83 5.13 26.58 11.71
CA GLU A 83 3.82 25.97 11.39
C GLU A 83 3.93 24.59 10.70
N GLY A 84 5.14 24.11 10.45
CA GLY A 84 5.39 22.85 9.74
C GLY A 84 4.76 21.63 10.41
N ALA A 85 4.73 21.58 11.75
CA ALA A 85 4.13 20.48 12.50
C ALA A 85 2.60 20.42 12.34
N GLU A 86 1.92 21.55 12.43
CA GLU A 86 0.46 21.63 12.28
C GLU A 86 0.05 21.28 10.85
N TRP A 87 0.77 21.80 9.87
CA TRP A 87 0.55 21.46 8.47
C TRP A 87 0.76 19.97 8.21
N ALA A 88 1.85 19.37 8.72
CA ALA A 88 2.11 17.93 8.58
C ALA A 88 1.00 17.10 9.20
N ALA A 89 0.54 17.44 10.41
CA ALA A 89 -0.57 16.77 11.07
C ALA A 89 -1.87 16.88 10.27
N HIS A 90 -2.17 18.05 9.72
CA HIS A 90 -3.34 18.26 8.87
C HIS A 90 -3.32 17.41 7.60
N VAL A 91 -2.18 17.38 6.90
CA VAL A 91 -2.02 16.55 5.69
C VAL A 91 -2.17 15.06 6.03
N MET A 92 -1.57 14.60 7.13
CA MET A 92 -1.74 13.22 7.58
C MET A 92 -3.19 12.88 7.93
N GLN A 93 -3.91 13.79 8.58
CA GLN A 93 -5.34 13.62 8.86
C GLN A 93 -6.16 13.44 7.57
N LEU A 94 -5.90 14.25 6.55
CA LEU A 94 -6.56 14.14 5.24
C LEU A 94 -6.17 12.85 4.51
N ALA A 95 -4.87 12.49 4.54
CA ALA A 95 -4.35 11.30 3.88
C ALA A 95 -4.88 9.99 4.47
N TYR A 96 -5.22 9.98 5.77
CA TYR A 96 -5.67 8.80 6.52
C TYR A 96 -7.05 8.99 7.17
N HIS A 97 -7.91 9.86 6.63
CA HIS A 97 -9.20 10.25 7.22
C HIS A 97 -10.14 9.08 7.58
N ARG A 98 -9.96 7.90 6.98
CA ARG A 98 -10.76 6.68 7.21
C ARG A 98 -9.99 5.55 7.83
N THR A 99 -8.69 5.72 8.04
CA THR A 99 -7.82 4.64 8.47
C THR A 99 -6.74 5.15 9.41
N ARG A 100 -6.07 4.23 10.09
CA ARG A 100 -4.92 4.51 10.93
C ARG A 100 -3.64 4.49 10.08
N PRO A 101 -2.71 5.47 10.23
CA PRO A 101 -1.37 5.38 9.64
C PRO A 101 -0.50 4.33 10.35
N GLN A 102 0.66 4.03 9.76
CA GLN A 102 1.71 3.19 10.35
C GLN A 102 1.22 1.80 10.80
N ARG A 103 0.47 1.12 9.93
CA ARG A 103 -0.07 -0.22 10.20
C ARG A 103 1.04 -1.24 10.43
N ARG A 104 0.72 -2.25 11.24
CA ARG A 104 1.52 -3.47 11.40
C ARG A 104 1.05 -4.48 10.35
N VAL A 105 1.92 -4.82 9.41
CA VAL A 105 1.57 -5.66 8.26
C VAL A 105 2.39 -6.94 8.28
N LEU A 106 1.70 -8.09 8.30
CA LEU A 106 2.32 -9.37 7.98
C LEU A 106 2.39 -9.51 6.45
N ILE A 107 3.55 -9.85 5.94
CA ILE A 107 3.77 -10.13 4.52
C ILE A 107 4.11 -11.61 4.38
N ILE A 108 3.25 -12.37 3.71
CA ILE A 108 3.59 -13.74 3.29
C ILE A 108 3.99 -13.69 1.82
N CYS A 109 5.24 -14.05 1.53
CA CYS A 109 5.80 -14.04 0.20
C CYS A 109 6.13 -15.46 -0.27
N ASN A 110 5.63 -15.83 -1.44
CA ASN A 110 6.11 -17.00 -2.16
C ASN A 110 7.20 -16.55 -3.15
N PRO A 111 8.49 -16.69 -2.82
CA PRO A 111 9.59 -16.18 -3.64
C PRO A 111 9.67 -16.84 -5.03
N PHE A 112 9.08 -18.01 -5.19
CA PHE A 112 9.04 -18.76 -6.45
C PHE A 112 7.84 -18.37 -7.33
N GLY A 113 6.94 -17.54 -6.84
CA GLY A 113 5.77 -17.06 -7.59
C GLY A 113 6.15 -16.25 -8.82
N GLY A 114 5.29 -16.31 -9.87
CA GLY A 114 5.50 -15.51 -11.08
C GLY A 114 6.84 -15.75 -11.78
N LYS A 115 7.32 -16.99 -11.88
CA LYS A 115 8.64 -17.33 -12.44
C LYS A 115 9.81 -16.73 -11.65
N GLY A 116 9.69 -16.58 -10.34
CA GLY A 116 10.73 -16.06 -9.45
C GLY A 116 10.76 -14.53 -9.32
N HIS A 117 9.81 -13.80 -9.93
CA HIS A 117 9.75 -12.34 -9.82
C HIS A 117 9.22 -11.82 -8.47
N ALA A 118 8.51 -12.66 -7.70
CA ALA A 118 7.90 -12.25 -6.44
C ALA A 118 8.91 -11.76 -5.40
N LYS A 119 10.09 -12.42 -5.32
CA LYS A 119 11.16 -11.97 -4.41
C LYS A 119 11.70 -10.59 -4.79
N LYS A 120 11.96 -10.36 -6.07
CA LYS A 120 12.41 -9.07 -6.56
C LYS A 120 11.35 -7.99 -6.30
N MET A 121 10.08 -8.28 -6.57
CA MET A 121 8.96 -7.37 -6.29
C MET A 121 8.85 -7.04 -4.79
N LEU A 122 9.04 -8.06 -3.92
CA LEU A 122 9.05 -7.84 -2.47
C LEU A 122 10.13 -6.84 -2.07
N ASP A 123 11.36 -7.01 -2.57
CA ASP A 123 12.50 -6.20 -2.14
C ASP A 123 12.52 -4.82 -2.80
N ASP A 124 12.19 -4.71 -4.10
CA ASP A 124 12.30 -3.47 -4.87
C ASP A 124 11.06 -2.57 -4.78
N VAL A 125 9.88 -3.14 -4.46
CA VAL A 125 8.62 -2.38 -4.50
C VAL A 125 7.86 -2.47 -3.18
N VAL A 126 7.57 -3.68 -2.70
CA VAL A 126 6.66 -3.89 -1.56
C VAL A 126 7.27 -3.32 -0.28
N LYS A 127 8.47 -3.76 0.10
CA LYS A 127 9.16 -3.25 1.30
C LYS A 127 9.39 -1.74 1.25
N PRO A 128 9.93 -1.15 0.17
CA PRO A 128 10.10 0.29 0.07
C PRO A 128 8.79 1.07 0.24
N THR A 129 7.68 0.60 -0.33
CA THR A 129 6.38 1.26 -0.21
C THR A 129 5.86 1.25 1.23
N PHE A 130 5.93 0.10 1.91
CA PHE A 130 5.53 0.01 3.34
C PHE A 130 6.45 0.82 4.24
N ASN A 131 7.76 0.81 3.98
CA ASN A 131 8.74 1.59 4.76
C ASN A 131 8.50 3.09 4.59
N ALA A 132 8.19 3.57 3.38
CA ALA A 132 7.86 4.96 3.12
C ALA A 132 6.60 5.41 3.87
N ALA A 133 5.65 4.51 4.11
CA ALA A 133 4.46 4.72 4.95
C ALA A 133 4.72 4.48 6.45
N ARG A 134 5.96 4.23 6.85
CA ARG A 134 6.38 3.87 8.22
C ARG A 134 5.58 2.71 8.81
N CYS A 135 5.11 1.79 7.98
CA CYS A 135 4.48 0.57 8.46
C CYS A 135 5.51 -0.34 9.15
N THR A 136 5.10 -0.98 10.23
CA THR A 136 5.88 -2.09 10.79
C THR A 136 5.59 -3.34 9.98
N ILE A 137 6.61 -3.90 9.32
CA ILE A 137 6.45 -5.10 8.48
C ILE A 137 7.13 -6.32 9.10
N HIS A 138 6.42 -7.45 9.06
CA HIS A 138 6.99 -8.76 9.34
C HIS A 138 6.87 -9.60 8.07
N VAL A 139 7.99 -10.15 7.58
CA VAL A 139 8.05 -10.89 6.31
C VAL A 139 8.29 -12.37 6.59
N VAL A 140 7.40 -13.21 6.05
CA VAL A 140 7.53 -14.67 6.03
C VAL A 140 7.68 -15.12 4.58
N GLU A 141 8.85 -15.63 4.21
CA GLU A 141 9.09 -16.22 2.91
C GLU A 141 8.79 -17.73 2.96
N THR A 142 7.90 -18.19 2.10
CA THR A 142 7.57 -19.62 2.01
C THR A 142 8.69 -20.38 1.30
N LYS A 143 8.96 -21.61 1.74
CA LYS A 143 9.97 -22.50 1.15
C LYS A 143 9.33 -23.62 0.34
N LYS A 144 8.11 -24.01 0.66
CA LYS A 144 7.39 -25.11 0.02
C LYS A 144 5.88 -24.89 0.13
N ARG A 145 5.13 -25.67 -0.62
CA ARG A 145 3.67 -25.71 -0.55
C ARG A 145 3.20 -25.98 0.88
N GLY A 146 2.16 -25.29 1.32
CA GLY A 146 1.59 -25.36 2.65
C GLY A 146 2.26 -24.50 3.71
N ASP A 147 3.37 -23.80 3.39
CA ASP A 147 4.02 -22.93 4.38
C ASP A 147 3.17 -21.69 4.68
N ALA A 148 2.49 -21.12 3.68
CA ALA A 148 1.59 -20.00 3.89
C ALA A 148 0.39 -20.41 4.78
N TYR A 149 -0.15 -21.61 4.54
CA TYR A 149 -1.19 -22.20 5.39
C TYR A 149 -0.74 -22.29 6.85
N ARG A 150 0.40 -22.96 7.12
CA ARG A 150 0.92 -23.13 8.49
C ARG A 150 1.23 -21.83 9.18
N SER A 151 1.75 -20.86 8.45
CA SER A 151 2.03 -19.52 9.00
C SER A 151 0.76 -18.81 9.46
N CYS A 152 -0.33 -18.96 8.71
CA CYS A 152 -1.62 -18.37 9.06
C CYS A 152 -2.37 -19.16 10.14
N GLU A 153 -2.24 -20.50 10.15
CA GLU A 153 -2.84 -21.38 11.14
C GLU A 153 -2.34 -21.06 12.57
N SER A 154 -1.04 -20.75 12.71
CA SER A 154 -0.41 -20.46 14.01
C SER A 154 -0.26 -18.95 14.30
N LEU A 155 -0.82 -18.09 13.45
CA LEU A 155 -0.65 -16.64 13.54
C LEU A 155 -1.36 -16.06 14.78
N ASP A 156 -0.67 -15.20 15.53
CA ASP A 156 -1.36 -14.28 16.43
C ASP A 156 -1.87 -13.08 15.62
N VAL A 157 -3.14 -13.14 15.21
CA VAL A 157 -3.77 -12.12 14.35
C VAL A 157 -3.85 -10.75 15.02
N SER A 158 -3.85 -10.69 16.36
CA SER A 158 -3.91 -9.44 17.13
C SER A 158 -2.66 -8.57 16.95
N GLN A 159 -1.56 -9.17 16.51
CA GLN A 159 -0.30 -8.48 16.25
C GLN A 159 -0.33 -7.63 14.98
N TYR A 160 -1.32 -7.84 14.09
CA TYR A 160 -1.32 -7.25 12.75
C TYR A 160 -2.62 -6.51 12.45
N ASP A 161 -2.50 -5.50 11.61
CA ASP A 161 -3.61 -4.68 11.12
C ASP A 161 -3.99 -5.09 9.68
N ALA A 162 -3.12 -5.85 8.99
CA ALA A 162 -3.39 -6.44 7.68
C ALA A 162 -2.40 -7.59 7.37
N LEU A 163 -2.82 -8.49 6.48
CA LEU A 163 -2.02 -9.55 5.87
C LEU A 163 -1.86 -9.25 4.37
N ALA A 164 -0.63 -9.09 3.89
CA ALA A 164 -0.31 -8.93 2.48
C ALA A 164 0.26 -10.25 1.91
N CYS A 165 -0.41 -10.83 0.91
CA CYS A 165 0.03 -12.05 0.25
C CYS A 165 0.76 -11.73 -1.04
N VAL A 166 2.10 -11.75 -1.03
CA VAL A 166 2.95 -11.50 -2.21
C VAL A 166 3.16 -12.81 -2.98
N GLY A 167 2.37 -13.00 -4.02
CA GLY A 167 2.34 -14.24 -4.78
C GLY A 167 1.20 -14.27 -5.79
N GLY A 168 0.80 -15.48 -6.19
CA GLY A 168 -0.41 -15.72 -6.97
C GLY A 168 -1.57 -16.19 -6.10
N ASP A 169 -2.67 -16.55 -6.75
CA ASP A 169 -3.90 -17.03 -6.10
C ASP A 169 -3.65 -18.24 -5.18
N GLY A 170 -2.66 -19.08 -5.47
CA GLY A 170 -2.29 -20.22 -4.63
C GLY A 170 -1.75 -19.83 -3.24
N THR A 171 -0.90 -18.79 -3.16
CA THR A 171 -0.40 -18.29 -1.87
C THR A 171 -1.53 -17.69 -1.05
N LEU A 172 -2.40 -16.93 -1.71
CA LEU A 172 -3.59 -16.36 -1.09
C LEU A 172 -4.55 -17.46 -0.57
N HIS A 173 -4.81 -18.46 -1.39
CA HIS A 173 -5.66 -19.62 -1.04
C HIS A 173 -5.10 -20.34 0.19
N GLU A 174 -3.79 -20.65 0.23
CA GLU A 174 -3.18 -21.26 1.41
C GLU A 174 -3.34 -20.38 2.65
N SER A 175 -3.10 -19.06 2.54
CA SER A 175 -3.23 -18.15 3.66
C SER A 175 -4.66 -18.08 4.22
N LEU A 176 -5.65 -17.95 3.33
CA LEU A 176 -7.07 -17.93 3.74
C LEU A 176 -7.50 -19.25 4.40
N ASN A 177 -7.09 -20.39 3.85
CA ASN A 177 -7.39 -21.70 4.46
C ASN A 177 -6.69 -21.86 5.82
N GLY A 178 -5.47 -21.34 5.98
CA GLY A 178 -4.80 -21.34 7.28
C GLY A 178 -5.52 -20.51 8.33
N LEU A 179 -6.11 -19.36 7.97
CA LEU A 179 -6.95 -18.59 8.88
C LEU A 179 -8.28 -19.29 9.16
N ALA A 180 -8.89 -19.90 8.14
CA ALA A 180 -10.22 -20.52 8.23
C ALA A 180 -10.25 -21.85 9.00
N CYS A 181 -9.15 -22.59 9.08
CA CYS A 181 -9.09 -23.87 9.79
C CYS A 181 -8.90 -23.73 11.31
N ARG A 182 -8.68 -22.53 11.80
CA ARG A 182 -8.41 -22.25 13.21
C ARG A 182 -9.68 -22.42 14.07
N THR A 183 -9.50 -22.73 15.35
CA THR A 183 -10.60 -22.78 16.33
C THR A 183 -11.24 -21.40 16.55
N ASP A 184 -10.46 -20.31 16.34
CA ASP A 184 -10.89 -18.92 16.40
C ASP A 184 -11.09 -18.29 15.01
N ALA A 185 -11.43 -19.09 13.99
CA ALA A 185 -11.54 -18.66 12.59
C ALA A 185 -12.42 -17.42 12.40
N ALA A 186 -13.52 -17.29 13.13
CA ALA A 186 -14.40 -16.12 13.07
C ALA A 186 -13.65 -14.83 13.43
N HIS A 187 -12.74 -14.88 14.40
CA HIS A 187 -11.87 -13.76 14.73
C HIS A 187 -10.71 -13.62 13.73
N ALA A 188 -10.04 -14.71 13.38
CA ALA A 188 -8.89 -14.69 12.48
C ALA A 188 -9.25 -14.14 11.08
N LEU A 189 -10.43 -14.44 10.58
CA LEU A 189 -10.92 -13.96 9.29
C LEU A 189 -11.36 -12.47 9.31
N THR A 190 -11.35 -11.81 10.46
CA THR A 190 -11.51 -10.34 10.51
C THR A 190 -10.24 -9.60 10.12
N LEU A 191 -9.07 -10.27 10.10
CA LEU A 191 -7.84 -9.67 9.63
C LEU A 191 -7.95 -9.35 8.13
N PRO A 192 -7.83 -8.08 7.71
CA PRO A 192 -7.87 -7.71 6.31
C PRO A 192 -6.76 -8.41 5.51
N VAL A 193 -7.12 -9.10 4.43
CA VAL A 193 -6.18 -9.79 3.56
C VAL A 193 -6.08 -9.07 2.22
N VAL A 194 -4.86 -8.76 1.80
CA VAL A 194 -4.59 -8.01 0.56
C VAL A 194 -3.74 -8.87 -0.38
N PRO A 195 -4.27 -9.24 -1.56
CA PRO A 195 -3.47 -9.89 -2.59
C PRO A 195 -2.49 -8.88 -3.22
N VAL A 196 -1.19 -9.23 -3.26
CA VAL A 196 -0.16 -8.48 -3.98
C VAL A 196 0.22 -9.28 -5.22
N PRO A 197 -0.04 -8.77 -6.44
CA PRO A 197 -0.05 -9.56 -7.67
C PRO A 197 1.36 -9.87 -8.14
N ALA A 198 1.93 -10.96 -7.65
CA ALA A 198 3.27 -11.45 -8.03
C ALA A 198 3.24 -12.85 -8.68
N GLY A 199 2.07 -13.42 -8.90
CA GLY A 199 1.86 -14.70 -9.55
C GLY A 199 1.57 -14.57 -11.05
N SER A 200 1.38 -15.71 -11.72
CA SER A 200 0.99 -15.77 -13.14
C SER A 200 -0.49 -15.50 -13.37
N GLY A 201 -1.36 -15.72 -12.37
CA GLY A 201 -2.81 -15.52 -12.43
C GLY A 201 -3.24 -14.21 -11.78
N ASN A 202 -3.35 -14.17 -10.47
CA ASN A 202 -3.83 -13.05 -9.65
C ASN A 202 -5.31 -12.68 -9.89
N GLY A 203 -6.16 -13.71 -10.01
CA GLY A 203 -7.58 -13.57 -10.33
C GLY A 203 -8.33 -12.73 -9.31
N LEU A 204 -8.10 -12.93 -8.00
CA LEU A 204 -8.75 -12.13 -6.97
C LEU A 204 -8.32 -10.67 -7.05
N PHE A 205 -7.03 -10.38 -7.23
CA PHE A 205 -6.57 -8.99 -7.38
C PHE A 205 -7.29 -8.26 -8.52
N VAL A 206 -7.38 -8.91 -9.69
CA VAL A 206 -8.06 -8.34 -10.86
C VAL A 206 -9.57 -8.17 -10.60
N SER A 207 -10.19 -9.12 -9.91
CA SER A 207 -11.62 -9.03 -9.56
C SER A 207 -11.91 -7.85 -8.62
N LEU A 208 -11.00 -7.56 -7.68
CA LEU A 208 -11.15 -6.48 -6.70
C LEU A 208 -10.86 -5.09 -7.29
N HIS A 209 -9.84 -4.98 -8.12
CA HIS A 209 -9.29 -3.70 -8.57
C HIS A 209 -9.55 -3.39 -10.06
N GLY A 210 -10.03 -4.38 -10.81
CA GLY A 210 -10.23 -4.27 -12.25
C GLY A 210 -8.94 -4.33 -13.05
N THR A 211 -9.07 -4.46 -14.37
CA THR A 211 -7.94 -4.57 -15.30
C THR A 211 -7.22 -3.24 -15.55
N ALA A 212 -7.87 -2.10 -15.28
CA ALA A 212 -7.31 -0.77 -15.48
C ALA A 212 -6.12 -0.46 -14.52
N VAL A 213 -6.11 -1.08 -13.35
CA VAL A 213 -5.00 -0.96 -12.37
C VAL A 213 -3.82 -1.84 -12.79
N GLY A 214 -4.03 -2.78 -13.71
CA GLY A 214 -3.03 -3.78 -14.09
C GLY A 214 -2.63 -4.66 -12.91
N PHE A 215 -1.40 -5.12 -12.91
CA PHE A 215 -0.82 -5.91 -11.81
C PHE A 215 0.08 -5.05 -10.91
N SER A 216 -0.43 -3.89 -10.48
CA SER A 216 0.35 -2.94 -9.68
C SER A 216 0.54 -3.40 -8.23
N ALA A 217 1.76 -3.80 -7.87
CA ALA A 217 2.13 -4.10 -6.50
C ALA A 217 2.01 -2.87 -5.59
N VAL A 218 2.31 -1.67 -6.10
CA VAL A 218 2.17 -0.42 -5.34
C VAL A 218 0.71 -0.15 -4.98
N HIS A 219 -0.21 -0.36 -5.91
CA HIS A 219 -1.65 -0.21 -5.64
C HIS A 219 -2.13 -1.20 -4.57
N ALA A 220 -1.66 -2.45 -4.63
CA ALA A 220 -1.92 -3.43 -3.58
C ALA A 220 -1.36 -2.97 -2.21
N CYS A 221 -0.13 -2.45 -2.18
CA CYS A 221 0.45 -1.89 -0.96
C CYS A 221 -0.37 -0.71 -0.42
N LEU A 222 -0.83 0.21 -1.27
CA LEU A 222 -1.72 1.30 -0.85
C LEU A 222 -3.01 0.77 -0.22
N SER A 223 -3.59 -0.29 -0.78
CA SER A 223 -4.76 -0.94 -0.20
C SER A 223 -4.48 -1.50 1.19
N ALA A 224 -3.31 -2.10 1.42
CA ALA A 224 -2.90 -2.57 2.74
C ALA A 224 -2.57 -1.43 3.71
N ILE A 225 -1.97 -0.33 3.23
CA ILE A 225 -1.55 0.82 4.05
C ILE A 225 -2.75 1.63 4.51
N LYS A 226 -3.69 1.93 3.63
CA LYS A 226 -4.77 2.90 3.88
C LYS A 226 -6.14 2.50 3.33
N GLY A 227 -6.28 1.29 2.80
CA GLY A 227 -7.58 0.76 2.37
C GLY A 227 -8.53 0.62 3.54
N VAL A 228 -9.82 0.83 3.27
CA VAL A 228 -10.90 0.50 4.20
C VAL A 228 -11.31 -0.94 3.93
N PRO A 229 -11.24 -1.84 4.93
CA PRO A 229 -11.63 -3.23 4.73
C PRO A 229 -13.13 -3.35 4.43
N TYR A 230 -13.49 -4.29 3.59
CA TYR A 230 -14.86 -4.69 3.35
C TYR A 230 -14.98 -6.21 3.48
N THR A 231 -16.16 -6.67 3.89
CA THR A 231 -16.42 -8.09 4.07
C THR A 231 -16.63 -8.76 2.71
N HIS A 232 -16.01 -9.91 2.53
CA HIS A 232 -16.19 -10.76 1.36
C HIS A 232 -16.59 -12.16 1.81
N GLU A 233 -17.54 -12.78 1.11
CA GLU A 233 -17.96 -14.13 1.42
C GLU A 233 -16.95 -15.15 0.88
N LEU A 234 -16.70 -16.20 1.67
CA LEU A 234 -15.89 -17.35 1.28
C LEU A 234 -16.76 -18.57 1.11
N MET A 235 -16.53 -19.32 0.05
CA MET A 235 -17.21 -20.59 -0.20
C MET A 235 -16.30 -21.75 0.22
N THR A 236 -16.83 -22.65 1.03
CA THR A 236 -16.16 -23.91 1.39
C THR A 236 -16.47 -24.98 0.36
N VAL A 237 -15.43 -25.60 -0.18
CA VAL A 237 -15.56 -26.76 -1.06
C VAL A 237 -15.04 -27.99 -0.33
N THR A 238 -15.92 -28.97 -0.12
CA THR A 238 -15.57 -30.27 0.46
C THR A 238 -15.58 -31.33 -0.63
N GLN A 239 -14.54 -32.15 -0.68
CA GLN A 239 -14.55 -33.35 -1.54
C GLN A 239 -15.11 -34.51 -0.75
N PRO A 240 -16.08 -35.30 -1.27
CA PRO A 240 -16.47 -36.54 -0.66
C PRO A 240 -15.28 -37.50 -0.61
N GLN A 241 -15.13 -38.19 0.51
CA GLN A 241 -14.11 -39.24 0.68
C GLN A 241 -14.46 -40.46 -0.12
#